data_7e58e61689c280c46cb483bac6576b86
#
_entry.id   7e58e61689c280c46cb483bac6576b86
#
_cell.length_a   1.000
_cell.length_b   1.000
_cell.length_c   1.000
_cell.angle_alpha   90.00
_cell.angle_beta   90.00
_cell.angle_gamma   90.00
#
_symmetry.space_group_name_H-M   'P 1'
#
loop_
_entity.id
_entity.type
_entity.pdbx_description
1 polymer ?
#
loop_
_entity_poly.entity_id
_entity_poly.type
_entity_poly.pdbx_seq_one_letter_code
_entity_poly.pdbx_strand_id
1 'polypeptide(L)'
;MNGLDKIIARAAEGCVCKESREKLLAIEPQCDPDEVRYALEQTDAINSLLIKNGSPRFGGVEGVSQLAARAVKGGVLSMGELLMVAGALRNFQNLVSWYGSSEHDALPTDDLFYALAPQPGLEQQISSAILAPDAMADTASHTLNELRKKIRATENSIRDRLESMVRNMDTSKYLQESVVSIRNGRYVVPVKSEYRGEVSGIIHDVSSTGATVFVEPQAVVEANARILQYRAQEAQEIERILVAFTGQVAAIEPQFQYSYKAMLEIDVLLAKARLALDMKAFKPTVRTDTSFSLIRARHPLIDAKKCVPVDISLGREYDSLIITGPNTGGKTVTLKTAGLLCAMAQCGFLIPADERSEICVFDEFLVDIGDEQSIEQSLSTFSGHMKKITGILELAMPHTLVLLDELGAGTDPAEGAALAVAIIEELRRRGVLLMATTHYAELKVFALET
;
A
#
# COMPACT_ATOMS: atom_id res chain seq x y z
N MET A 1 -19.17 -9.20 6.56
CA MET A 1 -18.64 -10.53 7.00
C MET A 1 -17.30 -10.35 7.68
N ASN A 2 -17.19 -10.49 8.99
CA ASN A 2 -15.96 -10.26 9.77
C ASN A 2 -14.70 -11.02 9.28
N GLY A 3 -14.86 -12.09 8.50
CA GLY A 3 -13.75 -12.86 7.95
C GLY A 3 -13.14 -12.27 6.68
N LEU A 4 -13.96 -11.69 5.81
CA LEU A 4 -13.51 -11.07 4.55
C LEU A 4 -12.64 -9.84 4.83
N ASP A 5 -13.06 -8.99 5.78
CA ASP A 5 -12.29 -7.81 6.17
C ASP A 5 -10.86 -8.17 6.63
N LYS A 6 -10.72 -9.28 7.35
CA LYS A 6 -9.40 -9.78 7.79
C LYS A 6 -8.53 -10.27 6.62
N ILE A 7 -9.14 -10.88 5.61
CA ILE A 7 -8.43 -11.31 4.39
C ILE A 7 -8.00 -10.10 3.57
N ILE A 8 -8.89 -9.14 3.37
CA ILE A 8 -8.61 -7.89 2.68
C ILE A 8 -7.49 -7.12 3.40
N ALA A 9 -7.57 -6.99 4.73
CA ALA A 9 -6.53 -6.33 5.52
C ALA A 9 -5.17 -7.05 5.39
N ARG A 10 -5.14 -8.38 5.46
CA ARG A 10 -3.92 -9.18 5.27
C ARG A 10 -3.34 -9.00 3.86
N ALA A 11 -4.17 -8.98 2.83
CA ALA A 11 -3.72 -8.71 1.46
C ALA A 11 -3.17 -7.28 1.33
N ALA A 12 -3.84 -6.31 1.93
CA ALA A 12 -3.45 -4.90 1.88
C ALA A 12 -2.10 -4.61 2.56
N GLU A 13 -1.66 -5.43 3.52
CA GLU A 13 -0.29 -5.40 4.05
C GLU A 13 0.77 -5.74 3.00
N GLY A 14 0.39 -6.48 1.96
CA GLY A 14 1.25 -6.82 0.82
C GLY A 14 1.39 -5.71 -0.22
N CYS A 15 0.58 -4.66 -0.18
CA CYS A 15 0.71 -3.50 -1.06
C CYS A 15 1.92 -2.66 -0.66
N VAL A 16 2.66 -2.19 -1.67
CA VAL A 16 3.86 -1.37 -1.49
C VAL A 16 3.51 0.12 -1.48
N CYS A 17 2.50 0.52 -2.27
CA CYS A 17 1.99 1.88 -2.33
C CYS A 17 0.80 2.08 -1.38
N LYS A 18 0.73 3.25 -0.75
CA LYS A 18 -0.36 3.60 0.17
C LYS A 18 -1.70 3.65 -0.53
N GLU A 19 -1.76 4.27 -1.70
CA GLU A 19 -2.97 4.40 -2.51
C GLU A 19 -3.50 3.01 -2.96
N SER A 20 -2.60 2.08 -3.31
CA SER A 20 -2.98 0.68 -3.61
C SER A 20 -3.57 -0.02 -2.40
N ARG A 21 -2.98 0.22 -1.23
CA ARG A 21 -3.48 -0.32 0.04
C ARG A 21 -4.88 0.21 0.37
N GLU A 22 -5.09 1.51 0.24
CA GLU A 22 -6.40 2.15 0.46
C GLU A 22 -7.44 1.60 -0.52
N LYS A 23 -7.07 1.44 -1.80
CA LYS A 23 -7.93 0.84 -2.82
C LYS A 23 -8.30 -0.60 -2.48
N LEU A 24 -7.35 -1.42 -2.05
CA LEU A 24 -7.60 -2.81 -1.69
C LEU A 24 -8.47 -2.94 -0.44
N LEU A 25 -8.31 -2.03 0.54
CA LEU A 25 -9.15 -1.99 1.75
C LEU A 25 -10.61 -1.60 1.45
N ALA A 26 -10.86 -0.90 0.36
CA ALA A 26 -12.19 -0.47 -0.07
C ALA A 26 -12.84 -1.46 -1.06
N ILE A 27 -12.23 -2.61 -1.33
CA ILE A 27 -12.78 -3.59 -2.28
C ILE A 27 -14.04 -4.25 -1.70
N GLU A 28 -15.05 -4.38 -2.53
CA GLU A 28 -16.30 -5.06 -2.23
C GLU A 28 -16.54 -6.23 -3.19
N PRO A 29 -17.30 -7.26 -2.80
CA PRO A 29 -17.68 -8.34 -3.70
C PRO A 29 -18.45 -7.81 -4.92
N GLN A 30 -18.03 -8.20 -6.12
CA GLN A 30 -18.69 -7.88 -7.38
C GLN A 30 -19.87 -8.82 -7.60
N CYS A 31 -20.95 -8.30 -8.21
CA CYS A 31 -22.15 -9.07 -8.50
C CYS A 31 -22.28 -9.45 -9.99
N ASP A 32 -21.37 -9.01 -10.87
CA ASP A 32 -21.34 -9.41 -12.29
C ASP A 32 -20.38 -10.60 -12.49
N PRO A 33 -20.89 -11.75 -13.00
CA PRO A 33 -20.06 -12.94 -13.22
C PRO A 33 -18.87 -12.71 -14.17
N ASP A 34 -19.00 -11.82 -15.16
CA ASP A 34 -17.93 -11.53 -16.11
C ASP A 34 -16.85 -10.67 -15.46
N GLU A 35 -17.22 -9.69 -14.63
CA GLU A 35 -16.28 -8.89 -13.83
C GLU A 35 -15.52 -9.78 -12.82
N VAL A 36 -16.23 -10.67 -12.13
CA VAL A 36 -15.62 -11.63 -11.19
C VAL A 36 -14.63 -12.54 -11.91
N ARG A 37 -15.02 -13.11 -13.07
CA ARG A 37 -14.15 -13.96 -13.87
C ARG A 37 -12.90 -13.22 -14.31
N TYR A 38 -13.05 -12.03 -14.83
CA TYR A 38 -11.94 -11.19 -15.27
C TYR A 38 -10.97 -10.84 -14.12
N ALA A 39 -11.49 -10.46 -12.97
CA ALA A 39 -10.68 -10.15 -11.78
C ALA A 39 -9.89 -11.38 -11.27
N LEU A 40 -10.51 -12.55 -11.29
CA LEU A 40 -9.86 -13.82 -10.94
C LEU A 40 -8.77 -14.18 -11.95
N GLU A 41 -9.03 -14.02 -13.26
CA GLU A 41 -8.05 -14.26 -14.31
C GLU A 41 -6.85 -13.34 -14.23
N GLN A 42 -7.05 -12.04 -13.91
CA GLN A 42 -5.95 -11.11 -13.67
C GLN A 42 -5.09 -11.52 -12.48
N THR A 43 -5.72 -11.91 -11.38
CA THR A 43 -4.98 -12.35 -10.18
C THR A 43 -4.21 -13.65 -10.45
N ASP A 44 -4.80 -14.60 -11.18
CA ASP A 44 -4.18 -15.87 -11.55
C ASP A 44 -3.01 -15.68 -12.54
N ALA A 45 -3.14 -14.76 -13.49
CA ALA A 45 -2.06 -14.39 -14.40
C ALA A 45 -0.84 -13.84 -13.64
N ILE A 46 -1.07 -12.90 -12.70
CA ILE A 46 0.01 -12.36 -11.85
C ILE A 46 0.58 -13.43 -10.91
N ASN A 47 -0.26 -14.32 -10.36
CA ASN A 47 0.20 -15.45 -9.54
C ASN A 47 1.15 -16.38 -10.34
N SER A 48 0.78 -16.69 -11.57
CA SER A 48 1.61 -17.50 -12.48
C SER A 48 2.93 -16.82 -12.82
N LEU A 49 2.92 -15.51 -13.07
CA LEU A 49 4.14 -14.74 -13.31
C LEU A 49 5.03 -14.65 -12.06
N LEU A 50 4.46 -14.53 -10.87
CA LEU A 50 5.24 -14.56 -9.62
C LEU A 50 5.95 -15.90 -9.42
N ILE A 51 5.30 -17.01 -9.78
CA ILE A 51 5.91 -18.35 -9.71
C ILE A 51 7.07 -18.48 -10.71
N LYS A 52 6.90 -17.95 -11.93
CA LYS A 52 7.91 -18.05 -13.00
C LYS A 52 9.09 -17.07 -12.80
N ASN A 53 8.79 -15.82 -12.52
CA ASN A 53 9.74 -14.69 -12.56
C ASN A 53 10.21 -14.26 -11.16
N GLY A 54 9.62 -14.79 -10.08
CA GLY A 54 9.78 -14.26 -8.75
C GLY A 54 9.13 -12.89 -8.57
N SER A 55 9.37 -12.23 -7.45
CA SER A 55 8.79 -10.90 -7.17
C SER A 55 9.51 -9.79 -7.94
N PRO A 56 8.78 -8.83 -8.54
CA PRO A 56 9.40 -7.68 -9.17
C PRO A 56 10.11 -6.79 -8.15
N ARG A 57 11.15 -6.07 -8.62
CA ARG A 57 11.76 -4.97 -7.84
C ARG A 57 10.82 -3.77 -7.88
N PHE A 58 10.12 -3.56 -6.81
CA PHE A 58 9.06 -2.57 -6.72
C PHE A 58 9.14 -1.87 -5.36
N GLY A 59 9.30 -0.53 -5.37
CA GLY A 59 9.44 0.31 -4.18
C GLY A 59 8.22 1.18 -3.95
N GLY A 60 7.90 1.47 -2.69
CA GLY A 60 6.80 2.38 -2.35
C GLY A 60 7.05 3.79 -2.86
N VAL A 61 6.04 4.38 -3.48
CA VAL A 61 5.97 5.81 -3.84
C VAL A 61 4.61 6.34 -3.41
N GLU A 62 4.57 7.60 -2.96
CA GLU A 62 3.35 8.22 -2.44
C GLU A 62 3.18 9.63 -3.03
N GLY A 63 1.95 9.99 -3.40
CA GLY A 63 1.58 11.35 -3.81
C GLY A 63 2.22 11.87 -5.11
N VAL A 64 2.91 11.04 -5.89
CA VAL A 64 3.63 11.48 -7.10
C VAL A 64 2.71 11.97 -8.22
N SER A 65 1.48 11.47 -8.28
CA SER A 65 0.45 11.97 -9.19
C SER A 65 0.19 13.47 -8.99
N GLN A 66 0.08 13.89 -7.72
CA GLN A 66 -0.15 15.30 -7.36
C GLN A 66 1.09 16.16 -7.67
N LEU A 67 2.30 15.61 -7.54
CA LEU A 67 3.55 16.31 -7.88
C LEU A 67 3.61 16.60 -9.39
N ALA A 68 3.33 15.61 -10.23
CA ALA A 68 3.27 15.79 -11.68
C ALA A 68 2.21 16.84 -12.10
N ALA A 69 1.01 16.78 -11.52
CA ALA A 69 -0.04 17.76 -11.76
C ALA A 69 0.35 19.18 -11.30
N ARG A 70 1.10 19.31 -10.19
CA ARG A 70 1.64 20.60 -9.72
C ARG A 70 2.68 21.16 -10.69
N ALA A 71 3.54 20.31 -11.26
CA ALA A 71 4.53 20.71 -12.25
C ALA A 71 3.87 21.34 -13.49
N VAL A 72 2.77 20.77 -13.99
CA VAL A 72 1.99 21.34 -15.11
C VAL A 72 1.41 22.72 -14.77
N LYS A 73 1.02 22.95 -13.51
CA LYS A 73 0.52 24.24 -13.04
C LYS A 73 1.62 25.29 -12.79
N GLY A 74 2.86 24.98 -13.11
CA GLY A 74 4.02 25.88 -12.96
C GLY A 74 4.65 25.87 -11.55
N GLY A 75 4.27 24.94 -10.70
CA GLY A 75 4.91 24.76 -9.38
C GLY A 75 6.24 24.02 -9.52
N VAL A 76 7.34 24.61 -9.03
CA VAL A 76 8.66 23.97 -9.04
C VAL A 76 8.72 22.84 -8.02
N LEU A 77 9.24 21.68 -8.43
CA LEU A 77 9.45 20.51 -7.58
C LEU A 77 10.80 20.63 -6.85
N SER A 78 10.81 20.32 -5.58
CA SER A 78 12.04 20.22 -4.78
C SER A 78 12.87 18.98 -5.15
N MET A 79 14.12 18.93 -4.69
CA MET A 79 14.99 17.74 -4.89
C MET A 79 14.35 16.45 -4.40
N GLY A 80 13.77 16.45 -3.21
CA GLY A 80 13.09 15.28 -2.66
C GLY A 80 11.89 14.83 -3.50
N GLU A 81 11.07 15.77 -3.98
CA GLU A 81 9.91 15.50 -4.83
C GLU A 81 10.32 14.95 -6.21
N LEU A 82 11.40 15.48 -6.80
CA LEU A 82 11.95 14.94 -8.05
C LEU A 82 12.49 13.51 -7.87
N LEU A 83 13.12 13.21 -6.73
CA LEU A 83 13.55 11.84 -6.40
C LEU A 83 12.35 10.88 -6.24
N MET A 84 11.22 11.35 -5.71
CA MET A 84 9.98 10.55 -5.64
C MET A 84 9.44 10.25 -7.04
N VAL A 85 9.44 11.24 -7.95
CA VAL A 85 9.06 11.04 -9.35
C VAL A 85 10.01 10.06 -10.03
N ALA A 86 11.32 10.21 -9.86
CA ALA A 86 12.32 9.27 -10.38
C ALA A 86 12.11 7.85 -9.85
N GLY A 87 11.74 7.69 -8.58
CA GLY A 87 11.34 6.41 -7.97
C GLY A 87 10.17 5.74 -8.69
N ALA A 88 9.13 6.52 -9.02
CA ALA A 88 7.98 6.02 -9.79
C ALA A 88 8.39 5.59 -11.21
N LEU A 89 9.18 6.40 -11.91
CA LEU A 89 9.68 6.07 -13.25
C LEU A 89 10.54 4.78 -13.24
N ARG A 90 11.34 4.60 -12.20
CA ARG A 90 12.13 3.37 -11.99
C ARG A 90 11.21 2.16 -11.75
N ASN A 91 10.13 2.32 -11.00
CA ASN A 91 9.14 1.27 -10.80
C ASN A 91 8.49 0.87 -12.12
N PHE A 92 8.11 1.83 -12.98
CA PHE A 92 7.56 1.52 -14.31
C PHE A 92 8.53 0.67 -15.13
N GLN A 93 9.81 1.06 -15.17
CA GLN A 93 10.85 0.31 -15.87
C GLN A 93 11.03 -1.11 -15.32
N ASN A 94 11.06 -1.25 -13.99
CA ASN A 94 11.23 -2.54 -13.33
C ASN A 94 10.04 -3.47 -13.58
N LEU A 95 8.81 -2.95 -13.55
CA LEU A 95 7.59 -3.73 -13.81
C LEU A 95 7.53 -4.18 -15.27
N VAL A 96 7.84 -3.31 -16.23
CA VAL A 96 7.91 -3.67 -17.66
C VAL A 96 8.98 -4.75 -17.89
N SER A 97 10.15 -4.58 -17.29
CA SER A 97 11.25 -5.56 -17.42
C SER A 97 10.89 -6.90 -16.78
N TRP A 98 10.21 -6.89 -15.63
CA TRP A 98 9.76 -8.09 -14.95
C TRP A 98 8.67 -8.82 -15.75
N TYR A 99 7.73 -8.09 -16.33
CA TYR A 99 6.66 -8.66 -17.15
C TYR A 99 7.22 -9.34 -18.39
N GLY A 100 8.17 -8.71 -19.07
CA GLY A 100 8.83 -9.25 -20.26
C GLY A 100 9.97 -10.25 -19.98
N SER A 101 10.22 -10.64 -18.73
CA SER A 101 11.34 -11.54 -18.39
C SER A 101 11.08 -13.01 -18.72
N SER A 102 9.84 -13.39 -18.99
CA SER A 102 9.46 -14.72 -19.50
C SER A 102 8.47 -14.60 -20.65
N GLU A 103 8.57 -15.51 -21.62
CA GLU A 103 7.57 -15.63 -22.66
C GLU A 103 6.25 -16.12 -22.09
N HIS A 104 5.17 -15.50 -22.50
CA HIS A 104 3.79 -15.86 -22.17
C HIS A 104 2.86 -15.49 -23.31
N ASP A 105 1.75 -16.19 -23.44
CA ASP A 105 0.65 -15.83 -24.33
C ASP A 105 -0.03 -14.54 -23.81
N ALA A 106 -0.97 -14.01 -24.60
CA ALA A 106 -1.76 -12.84 -24.19
C ALA A 106 -2.45 -13.06 -22.84
N LEU A 107 -2.27 -12.14 -21.93
CA LEU A 107 -2.78 -12.19 -20.56
C LEU A 107 -3.82 -11.08 -20.32
N PRO A 108 -4.80 -11.28 -19.44
CA PRO A 108 -5.79 -10.25 -19.09
C PRO A 108 -5.17 -9.03 -18.38
N THR A 109 -3.87 -9.06 -18.11
CA THR A 109 -3.10 -7.96 -17.51
C THR A 109 -2.26 -7.18 -18.51
N ASP A 110 -2.23 -7.58 -19.80
CA ASP A 110 -1.40 -6.93 -20.83
C ASP A 110 -1.61 -5.42 -20.89
N ASP A 111 -2.85 -4.96 -20.89
CA ASP A 111 -3.19 -3.53 -20.98
C ASP A 111 -2.60 -2.71 -19.82
N LEU A 112 -2.52 -3.30 -18.61
CA LEU A 112 -1.91 -2.63 -17.46
C LEU A 112 -0.40 -2.44 -17.65
N PHE A 113 0.30 -3.46 -18.14
CA PHE A 113 1.75 -3.37 -18.37
C PHE A 113 2.10 -2.54 -19.59
N TYR A 114 1.28 -2.56 -20.66
CA TYR A 114 1.46 -1.71 -21.84
C TYR A 114 1.12 -0.23 -21.56
N ALA A 115 0.32 0.07 -20.53
CA ALA A 115 0.07 1.43 -20.08
C ALA A 115 1.28 2.06 -19.36
N LEU A 116 2.24 1.24 -18.91
CA LEU A 116 3.46 1.74 -18.29
C LEU A 116 4.37 2.32 -19.36
N ALA A 117 4.73 3.59 -19.20
CA ALA A 117 5.65 4.31 -20.09
C ALA A 117 6.94 4.68 -19.35
N PRO A 118 7.93 3.79 -19.31
CA PRO A 118 9.22 4.09 -18.69
C PRO A 118 9.90 5.27 -19.38
N GLN A 119 10.53 6.13 -18.56
CA GLN A 119 11.35 7.26 -19.02
C GLN A 119 12.76 7.14 -18.44
N PRO A 120 13.56 6.14 -18.89
CA PRO A 120 14.84 5.83 -18.29
C PRO A 120 15.84 6.99 -18.39
N GLY A 121 15.76 7.79 -19.45
CA GLY A 121 16.58 8.98 -19.62
C GLY A 121 16.32 10.05 -18.56
N LEU A 122 15.06 10.36 -18.29
CA LEU A 122 14.67 11.35 -17.27
C LEU A 122 14.97 10.81 -15.85
N GLU A 123 14.65 9.55 -15.59
CA GLU A 123 14.96 8.89 -14.31
C GLU A 123 16.45 8.97 -13.99
N GLN A 124 17.30 8.60 -14.95
CA GLN A 124 18.75 8.60 -14.77
C GLN A 124 19.29 10.02 -14.59
N GLN A 125 18.80 11.01 -15.36
CA GLN A 125 19.19 12.40 -15.21
C GLN A 125 18.89 12.94 -13.82
N ILE A 126 17.67 12.72 -13.30
CA ILE A 126 17.29 13.15 -11.96
C ILE A 126 18.14 12.45 -10.90
N SER A 127 18.25 11.12 -10.97
CA SER A 127 18.95 10.29 -9.97
C SER A 127 20.47 10.54 -9.95
N SER A 128 21.07 10.93 -11.07
CA SER A 128 22.50 11.30 -11.13
C SER A 128 22.76 12.73 -10.67
N ALA A 129 21.80 13.64 -10.85
CA ALA A 129 21.93 15.04 -10.47
C ALA A 129 21.56 15.27 -8.99
N ILE A 130 20.61 14.52 -8.43
CA ILE A 130 20.10 14.69 -7.07
C ILE A 130 20.47 13.45 -6.26
N LEU A 131 21.35 13.63 -5.27
CA LEU A 131 21.90 12.54 -4.44
C LEU A 131 21.03 12.25 -3.20
N ALA A 132 20.41 13.30 -2.66
CA ALA A 132 19.54 13.24 -1.49
C ALA A 132 18.53 14.42 -1.53
N PRO A 133 17.47 14.41 -0.69
CA PRO A 133 16.46 15.47 -0.68
C PRO A 133 17.00 16.90 -0.48
N ASP A 134 18.22 17.03 0.04
CA ASP A 134 18.91 18.28 0.34
C ASP A 134 20.28 18.37 -0.34
N ALA A 135 20.65 17.42 -1.21
CA ALA A 135 21.97 17.32 -1.79
C ALA A 135 21.93 17.11 -3.31
N MET A 136 22.47 18.11 -4.05
CA MET A 136 22.68 18.02 -5.49
C MET A 136 24.14 17.69 -5.80
N ALA A 137 24.37 16.82 -6.76
CA ALA A 137 25.72 16.43 -7.20
C ALA A 137 26.48 17.63 -7.82
N ASP A 138 27.78 17.69 -7.60
CA ASP A 138 28.64 18.69 -8.26
C ASP A 138 28.55 18.59 -9.78
N THR A 139 28.33 17.39 -10.28
CA THR A 139 28.22 17.07 -11.71
C THR A 139 26.86 17.34 -12.33
N ALA A 140 25.88 17.82 -11.54
CA ALA A 140 24.53 18.12 -12.02
C ALA A 140 24.55 19.19 -13.16
N SER A 141 25.49 20.12 -13.12
CA SER A 141 25.82 21.00 -14.26
C SER A 141 27.30 21.42 -14.22
N HIS A 142 27.82 21.83 -15.39
CA HIS A 142 29.17 22.39 -15.46
C HIS A 142 29.30 23.67 -14.61
N THR A 143 28.30 24.54 -14.66
CA THR A 143 28.25 25.79 -13.89
C THR A 143 28.31 25.53 -12.38
N LEU A 144 27.50 24.57 -11.88
CA LEU A 144 27.50 24.21 -10.46
C LEU A 144 28.85 23.68 -10.00
N ASN A 145 29.47 22.81 -10.79
CA ASN A 145 30.80 22.28 -10.50
C ASN A 145 31.86 23.39 -10.40
N GLU A 146 31.89 24.34 -11.36
CA GLU A 146 32.84 25.46 -11.35
C GLU A 146 32.58 26.40 -10.15
N LEU A 147 31.33 26.69 -9.81
CA LEU A 147 30.99 27.50 -8.65
C LEU A 147 31.48 26.86 -7.35
N ARG A 148 31.23 25.56 -7.17
CA ARG A 148 31.65 24.83 -5.97
C ARG A 148 33.17 24.71 -5.87
N LYS A 149 33.89 24.55 -6.99
CA LYS A 149 35.35 24.62 -7.01
C LYS A 149 35.86 26.00 -6.58
N LYS A 150 35.25 27.10 -7.09
CA LYS A 150 35.60 28.48 -6.69
C LYS A 150 35.32 28.71 -5.21
N ILE A 151 34.21 28.25 -4.68
CA ILE A 151 33.87 28.35 -3.27
C ILE A 151 34.96 27.66 -2.43
N ARG A 152 35.23 26.37 -2.69
CA ARG A 152 36.26 25.59 -1.99
C ARG A 152 37.66 26.22 -2.04
N ALA A 153 38.07 26.67 -3.23
CA ALA A 153 39.36 27.31 -3.38
C ALA A 153 39.46 28.63 -2.57
N THR A 154 38.37 29.42 -2.57
CA THR A 154 38.33 30.69 -1.83
C THR A 154 38.27 30.43 -0.31
N GLU A 155 37.50 29.44 0.14
CA GLU A 155 37.44 29.02 1.55
C GLU A 155 38.81 28.55 2.06
N ASN A 156 39.50 27.73 1.31
CA ASN A 156 40.86 27.30 1.65
C ASN A 156 41.82 28.49 1.77
N SER A 157 41.78 29.39 0.78
CA SER A 157 42.61 30.62 0.81
C SER A 157 42.33 31.51 2.01
N ILE A 158 41.05 31.65 2.43
CA ILE A 158 40.67 32.39 3.66
C ILE A 158 41.19 31.65 4.88
N ARG A 159 41.02 30.36 4.96
CA ARG A 159 41.46 29.55 6.11
C ARG A 159 42.99 29.68 6.27
N ASP A 160 43.74 29.50 5.20
CA ASP A 160 45.21 29.61 5.27
C ASP A 160 45.68 31.00 5.77
N ARG A 161 45.04 32.07 5.27
CA ARG A 161 45.32 33.43 5.73
C ARG A 161 44.98 33.66 7.21
N LEU A 162 43.82 33.23 7.63
CA LEU A 162 43.34 33.37 9.02
C LEU A 162 44.15 32.51 9.99
N GLU A 163 44.51 31.27 9.60
CA GLU A 163 45.38 30.40 10.39
C GLU A 163 46.78 31.00 10.55
N SER A 164 47.33 31.58 9.50
CA SER A 164 48.59 32.30 9.56
C SER A 164 48.51 33.49 10.54
N MET A 165 47.42 34.25 10.50
CA MET A 165 47.17 35.37 11.42
C MET A 165 47.02 34.90 12.87
N VAL A 166 46.29 33.84 13.10
CA VAL A 166 46.03 33.27 14.47
C VAL A 166 47.31 32.70 15.08
N ARG A 167 48.22 32.13 14.27
CA ARG A 167 49.53 31.60 14.72
C ARG A 167 50.60 32.67 14.94
N ASN A 168 50.39 33.88 14.44
CA ASN A 168 51.35 35.00 14.61
C ASN A 168 51.32 35.48 16.07
N MET A 169 52.46 35.49 16.74
CA MET A 169 52.64 35.92 18.15
C MET A 169 52.12 37.32 18.43
N ASP A 170 52.21 38.23 17.47
CA ASP A 170 51.78 39.61 17.60
C ASP A 170 50.27 39.79 17.60
N THR A 171 49.56 38.94 16.90
CA THR A 171 48.10 38.99 16.79
C THR A 171 47.36 38.01 17.72
N SER A 172 47.98 36.88 18.06
CA SER A 172 47.38 35.85 18.92
C SER A 172 47.03 36.36 20.33
N LYS A 173 47.76 37.31 20.88
CA LYS A 173 47.49 37.92 22.20
C LYS A 173 46.15 38.69 22.27
N TYR A 174 45.66 39.18 21.11
CA TYR A 174 44.40 39.92 21.02
C TYR A 174 43.16 38.97 20.84
N LEU A 175 43.39 37.71 20.47
CA LEU A 175 42.33 36.77 20.27
C LEU A 175 41.84 36.14 21.58
N GLN A 176 40.54 35.89 21.64
CA GLN A 176 39.92 35.16 22.75
C GLN A 176 40.28 33.66 22.69
N GLU A 177 40.27 33.12 21.46
CA GLU A 177 40.63 31.75 21.12
C GLU A 177 41.38 31.74 19.79
N SER A 178 42.34 30.81 19.64
CA SER A 178 43.13 30.66 18.44
C SER A 178 42.42 29.81 17.38
N VAL A 179 41.14 30.17 17.07
CA VAL A 179 40.28 29.46 16.14
C VAL A 179 39.67 30.40 15.11
N VAL A 180 39.37 29.85 13.91
CA VAL A 180 38.58 30.52 12.86
C VAL A 180 37.13 30.14 13.06
N SER A 181 36.24 31.10 13.07
CA SER A 181 34.80 30.93 13.25
C SER A 181 34.03 31.40 11.99
N ILE A 182 32.75 31.01 11.88
CA ILE A 182 31.86 31.54 10.86
C ILE A 182 30.72 32.28 11.56
N ARG A 183 30.46 33.53 11.16
CA ARG A 183 29.32 34.34 11.60
C ARG A 183 28.66 34.99 10.40
N ASN A 184 27.35 34.88 10.32
CA ASN A 184 26.57 35.41 9.18
C ASN A 184 27.13 35.02 7.81
N GLY A 185 27.60 33.76 7.68
CA GLY A 185 28.20 33.23 6.44
C GLY A 185 29.61 33.76 6.11
N ARG A 186 30.27 34.47 7.05
CA ARG A 186 31.63 35.04 6.88
C ARG A 186 32.62 34.39 7.82
N TYR A 187 33.82 34.17 7.34
CA TYR A 187 34.95 33.75 8.19
C TYR A 187 35.46 34.91 9.02
N VAL A 188 35.51 34.72 10.34
CA VAL A 188 35.86 35.71 11.33
C VAL A 188 36.81 35.11 12.36
N VAL A 189 37.51 36.02 13.10
CA VAL A 189 38.32 35.64 14.27
C VAL A 189 37.70 36.21 15.56
N PRO A 190 37.68 35.44 16.66
CA PRO A 190 37.17 35.92 17.96
C PRO A 190 38.22 36.80 18.63
N VAL A 191 37.96 38.09 18.78
CA VAL A 191 38.84 39.10 19.40
C VAL A 191 38.30 39.46 20.77
N LYS A 192 39.15 39.59 21.79
CA LYS A 192 38.75 40.10 23.10
C LYS A 192 38.22 41.52 22.94
N SER A 193 37.11 41.86 23.59
CA SER A 193 36.45 43.16 23.45
C SER A 193 37.37 44.34 23.76
N GLU A 194 38.30 44.19 24.70
CA GLU A 194 39.29 45.20 25.08
C GLU A 194 40.30 45.51 23.96
N TYR A 195 40.52 44.56 23.04
CA TYR A 195 41.47 44.69 21.90
C TYR A 195 40.77 44.86 20.53
N ARG A 196 39.47 45.23 20.54
CA ARG A 196 38.68 45.35 19.29
C ARG A 196 39.26 46.29 18.23
N GLY A 197 40.06 47.25 18.67
CA GLY A 197 40.73 48.23 17.77
C GLY A 197 42.08 47.77 17.23
N GLU A 198 42.67 46.71 17.76
CA GLU A 198 43.99 46.20 17.40
C GLU A 198 43.96 45.28 16.16
N VAL A 199 42.79 44.67 15.89
CA VAL A 199 42.58 43.85 14.71
C VAL A 199 41.77 44.63 13.68
N SER A 200 42.44 45.10 12.64
CA SER A 200 41.79 45.83 11.55
C SER A 200 40.80 44.95 10.81
N GLY A 201 39.51 45.35 10.76
CA GLY A 201 38.47 44.58 10.11
C GLY A 201 37.06 45.05 10.41
N ILE A 202 36.05 44.26 10.03
CA ILE A 202 34.63 44.54 10.20
C ILE A 202 34.09 43.65 11.33
N ILE A 203 33.39 44.27 12.27
CA ILE A 203 32.71 43.53 13.37
C ILE A 203 31.37 42.98 12.82
N HIS A 204 31.15 41.66 12.93
CA HIS A 204 29.93 40.98 12.49
C HIS A 204 29.05 40.49 13.62
N ASP A 205 29.61 40.24 14.80
CA ASP A 205 28.87 39.70 15.92
C ASP A 205 29.60 40.01 17.26
N VAL A 206 28.87 39.93 18.36
CA VAL A 206 29.39 40.07 19.71
C VAL A 206 28.83 38.91 20.56
N SER A 207 29.66 38.31 21.40
CA SER A 207 29.21 37.25 22.31
C SER A 207 28.13 37.75 23.28
N SER A 208 27.27 36.85 23.73
CA SER A 208 26.19 37.18 24.71
C SER A 208 26.68 37.87 25.99
N THR A 209 27.91 37.61 26.39
CA THR A 209 28.56 38.24 27.54
C THR A 209 29.22 39.56 27.23
N GLY A 210 29.33 39.95 25.94
CA GLY A 210 30.06 41.13 25.52
C GLY A 210 31.59 41.01 25.56
N ALA A 211 32.13 39.87 26.01
CA ALA A 211 33.57 39.69 26.22
C ALA A 211 34.35 39.41 24.92
N THR A 212 33.67 38.94 23.87
CA THR A 212 34.28 38.58 22.58
C THR A 212 33.58 39.27 21.44
N VAL A 213 34.36 39.85 20.54
CA VAL A 213 33.91 40.48 19.28
C VAL A 213 34.38 39.63 18.11
N PHE A 214 33.47 39.27 17.21
CA PHE A 214 33.79 38.47 16.00
C PHE A 214 34.14 39.44 14.87
N VAL A 215 35.43 39.50 14.54
CA VAL A 215 35.98 40.43 13.54
C VAL A 215 36.27 39.67 12.27
N GLU A 216 35.83 40.23 11.12
CA GLU A 216 36.26 39.84 9.79
C GLU A 216 37.53 40.66 9.48
N PRO A 217 38.73 40.05 9.44
CA PRO A 217 39.95 40.81 9.19
C PRO A 217 39.97 41.40 7.78
N GLN A 218 40.53 42.62 7.63
CA GLN A 218 40.59 43.30 6.33
C GLN A 218 41.21 42.46 5.22
N ALA A 219 42.17 41.58 5.58
CA ALA A 219 42.84 40.67 4.62
C ALA A 219 41.92 39.66 3.93
N VAL A 220 40.71 39.38 4.50
CA VAL A 220 39.79 38.39 3.94
C VAL A 220 38.42 38.94 3.54
N VAL A 221 38.16 40.25 3.77
CA VAL A 221 36.87 40.89 3.43
C VAL A 221 36.42 40.67 2.01
N GLU A 222 37.29 40.86 1.01
CA GLU A 222 36.97 40.66 -0.39
C GLU A 222 36.71 39.15 -0.70
N ALA A 223 37.46 38.25 -0.07
CA ALA A 223 37.30 36.80 -0.30
C ALA A 223 36.00 36.31 0.31
N ASN A 224 35.63 36.77 1.52
CA ASN A 224 34.34 36.51 2.13
C ASN A 224 33.16 37.02 1.27
N ALA A 225 33.29 38.24 0.73
CA ALA A 225 32.28 38.82 -0.15
C ALA A 225 32.11 37.95 -1.45
N ARG A 226 33.23 37.44 -2.01
CA ARG A 226 33.19 36.52 -3.17
C ARG A 226 32.50 35.19 -2.84
N ILE A 227 32.74 34.61 -1.63
CA ILE A 227 32.05 33.40 -1.24
C ILE A 227 30.53 33.62 -1.17
N LEU A 228 30.08 34.72 -0.59
CA LEU A 228 28.64 35.02 -0.53
C LEU A 228 28.03 35.16 -1.93
N GLN A 229 28.76 35.83 -2.84
CA GLN A 229 28.35 35.94 -4.25
C GLN A 229 28.29 34.58 -4.96
N TYR A 230 29.28 33.71 -4.76
CA TYR A 230 29.31 32.38 -5.36
C TYR A 230 28.19 31.47 -4.80
N ARG A 231 27.91 31.56 -3.50
CA ARG A 231 26.80 30.83 -2.88
C ARG A 231 25.43 31.29 -3.39
N ALA A 232 25.26 32.61 -3.63
CA ALA A 232 24.05 33.12 -4.26
C ALA A 232 23.90 32.62 -5.70
N GLN A 233 24.99 32.56 -6.47
CA GLN A 233 24.99 32.00 -7.83
C GLN A 233 24.77 30.49 -7.82
N GLU A 234 25.29 29.76 -6.84
CA GLU A 234 25.04 28.34 -6.63
C GLU A 234 23.56 28.07 -6.40
N ALA A 235 22.92 28.85 -5.52
CA ALA A 235 21.48 28.72 -5.24
C ALA A 235 20.62 28.99 -6.48
N GLN A 236 20.97 30.01 -7.29
CA GLN A 236 20.31 30.31 -8.57
C GLN A 236 20.47 29.18 -9.56
N GLU A 237 21.66 28.58 -9.67
CA GLU A 237 21.90 27.48 -10.58
C GLU A 237 21.17 26.21 -10.17
N ILE A 238 21.09 25.92 -8.87
CA ILE A 238 20.28 24.81 -8.33
C ILE A 238 18.81 25.03 -8.69
N GLU A 239 18.27 26.23 -8.46
CA GLU A 239 16.88 26.54 -8.83
C GLU A 239 16.64 26.36 -10.33
N ARG A 240 17.56 26.83 -11.19
CA ARG A 240 17.48 26.63 -12.64
C ARG A 240 17.41 25.16 -13.03
N ILE A 241 18.20 24.31 -12.38
CA ILE A 241 18.21 22.85 -12.61
C ILE A 241 16.87 22.23 -12.17
N LEU A 242 16.35 22.62 -11.01
CA LEU A 242 15.05 22.13 -10.52
C LEU A 242 13.89 22.54 -11.45
N VAL A 243 13.89 23.79 -11.94
CA VAL A 243 12.91 24.27 -12.93
C VAL A 243 12.99 23.44 -14.22
N ALA A 244 14.20 23.15 -14.70
CA ALA A 244 14.39 22.36 -15.92
C ALA A 244 13.86 20.93 -15.76
N PHE A 245 14.15 20.24 -14.66
CA PHE A 245 13.60 18.91 -14.39
C PHE A 245 12.09 18.95 -14.19
N THR A 246 11.57 19.96 -13.49
CA THR A 246 10.12 20.13 -13.31
C THR A 246 9.41 20.28 -14.66
N GLY A 247 10.01 21.05 -15.59
CA GLY A 247 9.49 21.19 -16.95
C GLY A 247 9.47 19.86 -17.72
N GLN A 248 10.48 19.01 -17.56
CA GLN A 248 10.49 17.68 -18.16
C GLN A 248 9.41 16.76 -17.54
N VAL A 249 9.20 16.82 -16.23
CA VAL A 249 8.11 16.09 -15.57
C VAL A 249 6.74 16.58 -16.06
N ALA A 250 6.54 17.88 -16.20
CA ALA A 250 5.32 18.46 -16.74
C ALA A 250 5.04 18.01 -18.19
N ALA A 251 6.07 17.86 -19.00
CA ALA A 251 5.94 17.43 -20.40
C ALA A 251 5.44 15.97 -20.54
N ILE A 252 5.74 15.11 -19.58
CA ILE A 252 5.31 13.70 -19.58
C ILE A 252 4.07 13.44 -18.74
N GLU A 253 3.49 14.46 -18.09
CA GLU A 253 2.42 14.32 -17.08
C GLU A 253 1.24 13.47 -17.54
N PRO A 254 0.62 13.65 -18.71
CA PRO A 254 -0.53 12.85 -19.10
C PRO A 254 -0.20 11.35 -19.14
N GLN A 255 0.94 10.98 -19.74
CA GLN A 255 1.40 9.60 -19.82
C GLN A 255 1.82 9.05 -18.45
N PHE A 256 2.42 9.90 -17.63
CA PHE A 256 2.79 9.56 -16.26
C PHE A 256 1.56 9.20 -15.40
N GLN A 257 0.45 9.93 -15.53
CA GLN A 257 -0.80 9.65 -14.80
C GLN A 257 -1.39 8.29 -15.18
N TYR A 258 -1.41 7.96 -16.48
CA TYR A 258 -1.86 6.63 -16.94
C TYR A 258 -0.99 5.52 -16.38
N SER A 259 0.32 5.67 -16.48
CA SER A 259 1.29 4.70 -15.97
C SER A 259 1.20 4.56 -14.44
N TYR A 260 1.00 5.65 -13.72
CA TYR A 260 0.85 5.63 -12.27
C TYR A 260 -0.40 4.87 -11.83
N LYS A 261 -1.54 5.13 -12.49
CA LYS A 261 -2.78 4.39 -12.24
C LYS A 261 -2.60 2.89 -12.51
N ALA A 262 -2.03 2.52 -13.65
CA ALA A 262 -1.75 1.13 -13.97
C ALA A 262 -0.82 0.47 -12.96
N MET A 263 0.22 1.16 -12.51
CA MET A 263 1.13 0.69 -11.46
C MET A 263 0.40 0.39 -10.15
N LEU A 264 -0.55 1.24 -9.73
CA LEU A 264 -1.35 1.02 -8.52
C LEU A 264 -2.23 -0.24 -8.64
N GLU A 265 -2.84 -0.48 -9.82
CA GLU A 265 -3.59 -1.71 -10.10
C GLU A 265 -2.69 -2.95 -10.04
N ILE A 266 -1.52 -2.88 -10.67
CA ILE A 266 -0.54 -3.96 -10.63
C ILE A 266 -0.11 -4.26 -9.19
N ASP A 267 0.08 -3.25 -8.33
CA ASP A 267 0.42 -3.44 -6.93
C ASP A 267 -0.69 -4.17 -6.16
N VAL A 268 -1.95 -3.81 -6.41
CA VAL A 268 -3.11 -4.54 -5.85
C VAL A 268 -3.12 -6.00 -6.29
N LEU A 269 -2.91 -6.27 -7.59
CA LEU A 269 -2.87 -7.63 -8.12
C LEU A 269 -1.68 -8.44 -7.56
N LEU A 270 -0.51 -7.81 -7.42
CA LEU A 270 0.65 -8.42 -6.77
C LEU A 270 0.37 -8.79 -5.31
N ALA A 271 -0.32 -7.93 -4.57
CA ALA A 271 -0.70 -8.19 -3.18
C ALA A 271 -1.69 -9.37 -3.08
N LYS A 272 -2.71 -9.42 -3.95
CA LYS A 272 -3.65 -10.56 -4.03
C LYS A 272 -2.93 -11.87 -4.40
N ALA A 273 -2.04 -11.82 -5.38
CA ALA A 273 -1.30 -12.99 -5.84
C ALA A 273 -0.30 -13.51 -4.79
N ARG A 274 0.39 -12.63 -4.06
CA ARG A 274 1.24 -13.04 -2.92
C ARG A 274 0.43 -13.74 -1.84
N LEU A 275 -0.73 -13.19 -1.49
CA LEU A 275 -1.63 -13.85 -0.53
C LEU A 275 -2.10 -15.22 -1.05
N ALA A 276 -2.37 -15.35 -2.35
CA ALA A 276 -2.75 -16.62 -2.97
C ALA A 276 -1.63 -17.67 -2.85
N LEU A 277 -0.36 -17.29 -3.07
CA LEU A 277 0.79 -18.16 -2.87
C LEU A 277 0.90 -18.63 -1.42
N ASP A 278 0.77 -17.73 -0.46
CA ASP A 278 0.83 -18.04 0.98
C ASP A 278 -0.25 -19.05 1.38
N MET A 279 -1.46 -18.90 0.86
CA MET A 279 -2.60 -19.77 1.16
C MET A 279 -2.62 -21.05 0.33
N LYS A 280 -1.74 -21.18 -0.68
CA LYS A 280 -1.81 -22.23 -1.72
C LYS A 280 -3.22 -22.24 -2.33
N ALA A 281 -3.62 -21.08 -2.83
CA ALA A 281 -4.94 -20.83 -3.39
C ALA A 281 -4.95 -21.00 -4.91
N PHE A 282 -6.08 -21.40 -5.47
CA PHE A 282 -6.30 -21.60 -6.89
C PHE A 282 -7.49 -20.77 -7.37
N LYS A 283 -7.51 -20.52 -8.69
CA LYS A 283 -8.63 -19.87 -9.35
C LYS A 283 -9.81 -20.83 -9.46
N PRO A 284 -10.98 -20.52 -8.88
CA PRO A 284 -12.18 -21.31 -9.11
C PRO A 284 -12.78 -21.00 -10.48
N THR A 285 -13.56 -21.94 -11.03
CA THR A 285 -14.39 -21.69 -12.21
C THR A 285 -15.64 -20.92 -11.82
N VAL A 286 -15.92 -19.80 -12.50
CA VAL A 286 -17.13 -19.00 -12.28
C VAL A 286 -18.27 -19.57 -13.12
N ARG A 287 -19.34 -20.03 -12.48
CA ARG A 287 -20.52 -20.59 -13.10
C ARG A 287 -21.55 -19.51 -13.42
N THR A 288 -22.40 -19.83 -14.38
CA THR A 288 -23.54 -18.96 -14.77
C THR A 288 -24.85 -19.36 -14.09
N ASP A 289 -24.95 -20.60 -13.56
CA ASP A 289 -26.08 -21.05 -12.75
C ASP A 289 -25.84 -20.79 -11.26
N THR A 290 -26.89 -20.79 -10.45
CA THR A 290 -26.81 -20.57 -9.00
C THR A 290 -26.35 -21.86 -8.31
N SER A 291 -25.09 -22.25 -8.50
CA SER A 291 -24.50 -23.41 -7.83
C SER A 291 -23.00 -23.22 -7.56
N PHE A 292 -22.51 -23.81 -6.48
CA PHE A 292 -21.09 -23.87 -6.21
C PHE A 292 -20.64 -25.27 -5.75
N SER A 293 -19.38 -25.59 -5.97
CA SER A 293 -18.73 -26.80 -5.53
C SER A 293 -17.29 -26.49 -5.10
N LEU A 294 -17.03 -26.50 -3.81
CA LEU A 294 -15.72 -26.27 -3.20
C LEU A 294 -15.11 -27.61 -2.84
N ILE A 295 -13.99 -27.95 -3.47
CA ILE A 295 -13.30 -29.24 -3.26
C ILE A 295 -12.08 -28.97 -2.38
N ARG A 296 -11.91 -29.76 -1.31
CA ARG A 296 -10.82 -29.62 -0.34
C ARG A 296 -10.64 -28.19 0.18
N ALA A 297 -11.76 -27.50 0.40
CA ALA A 297 -11.81 -26.13 0.88
C ALA A 297 -11.20 -26.01 2.28
N ARG A 298 -10.33 -25.04 2.49
CA ARG A 298 -9.71 -24.73 3.76
C ARG A 298 -10.08 -23.32 4.21
N HIS A 299 -10.36 -23.17 5.50
CA HIS A 299 -10.65 -21.82 6.03
C HIS A 299 -9.37 -20.97 6.05
N PRO A 300 -9.33 -19.82 5.34
CA PRO A 300 -8.09 -19.06 5.10
C PRO A 300 -7.48 -18.42 6.36
N LEU A 301 -8.25 -18.30 7.45
CA LEU A 301 -7.79 -17.74 8.72
C LEU A 301 -7.39 -18.81 9.75
N ILE A 302 -7.48 -20.09 9.39
CA ILE A 302 -7.01 -21.19 10.22
C ILE A 302 -5.66 -21.67 9.71
N ASP A 303 -4.73 -21.95 10.63
CA ASP A 303 -3.42 -22.50 10.27
C ASP A 303 -3.58 -23.73 9.35
N ALA A 304 -2.92 -23.70 8.21
CA ALA A 304 -3.02 -24.76 7.18
C ALA A 304 -2.67 -26.17 7.70
N LYS A 305 -1.86 -26.27 8.77
CA LYS A 305 -1.50 -27.56 9.41
C LYS A 305 -2.60 -28.09 10.32
N LYS A 306 -3.49 -27.22 10.79
CA LYS A 306 -4.60 -27.55 11.71
C LYS A 306 -5.95 -27.61 10.98
N CYS A 307 -6.06 -26.97 9.82
CA CYS A 307 -7.27 -26.89 9.05
C CYS A 307 -7.55 -28.24 8.35
N VAL A 308 -8.71 -28.83 8.63
CA VAL A 308 -9.19 -30.03 7.93
C VAL A 308 -9.91 -29.56 6.65
N PRO A 309 -9.46 -29.98 5.45
CA PRO A 309 -10.14 -29.65 4.22
C PRO A 309 -11.53 -30.30 4.15
N VAL A 310 -12.51 -29.59 3.61
CA VAL A 310 -13.89 -30.06 3.45
C VAL A 310 -14.35 -29.89 2.00
N ASP A 311 -15.20 -30.82 1.55
CA ASP A 311 -15.90 -30.72 0.27
C ASP A 311 -17.31 -30.18 0.56
N ILE A 312 -17.72 -29.15 -0.18
CA ILE A 312 -19.02 -28.47 0.03
C ILE A 312 -19.62 -28.20 -1.36
N SER A 313 -20.82 -28.72 -1.63
CA SER A 313 -21.55 -28.40 -2.85
C SER A 313 -22.98 -27.98 -2.54
N LEU A 314 -23.53 -27.06 -3.34
CA LEU A 314 -24.89 -26.56 -3.19
C LEU A 314 -25.40 -26.00 -4.52
N GLY A 315 -26.71 -26.12 -4.77
CA GLY A 315 -27.39 -25.54 -5.90
C GLY A 315 -27.55 -26.45 -7.12
N ARG A 316 -26.93 -27.66 -7.13
CA ARG A 316 -27.11 -28.65 -8.23
C ARG A 316 -28.17 -29.69 -7.90
N GLU A 317 -27.94 -30.46 -6.86
CA GLU A 317 -28.83 -31.55 -6.44
C GLU A 317 -29.81 -31.08 -5.39
N TYR A 318 -29.40 -30.13 -4.57
CA TYR A 318 -30.17 -29.54 -3.46
C TYR A 318 -29.82 -28.07 -3.29
N ASP A 319 -30.82 -27.29 -2.90
CA ASP A 319 -30.71 -25.84 -2.64
C ASP A 319 -30.39 -25.52 -1.18
N SER A 320 -30.52 -26.51 -0.29
CA SER A 320 -30.37 -26.33 1.15
C SER A 320 -29.47 -27.42 1.73
N LEU A 321 -28.44 -27.03 2.48
CA LEU A 321 -27.53 -27.93 3.18
C LEU A 321 -27.65 -27.76 4.69
N ILE A 322 -28.15 -28.77 5.36
CA ILE A 322 -28.32 -28.80 6.84
C ILE A 322 -27.19 -29.64 7.45
N ILE A 323 -26.32 -28.97 8.21
CA ILE A 323 -25.18 -29.59 8.88
C ILE A 323 -25.51 -29.86 10.33
N THR A 324 -25.55 -31.13 10.72
CA THR A 324 -25.89 -31.55 12.08
C THR A 324 -24.72 -32.27 12.76
N GLY A 325 -24.65 -32.24 14.07
CA GLY A 325 -23.62 -32.92 14.86
C GLY A 325 -23.17 -32.10 16.09
N PRO A 326 -22.16 -32.57 16.85
CA PRO A 326 -21.65 -31.84 18.00
C PRO A 326 -20.91 -30.53 17.60
N ASN A 327 -20.83 -29.55 18.50
CA ASN A 327 -20.19 -28.25 18.24
C ASN A 327 -18.70 -28.37 17.91
N THR A 328 -18.03 -29.38 18.45
CA THR A 328 -16.62 -29.69 18.20
C THR A 328 -16.35 -30.24 16.79
N GLY A 329 -17.38 -30.55 16.00
CA GLY A 329 -17.31 -31.17 14.67
C GLY A 329 -17.01 -30.21 13.51
N GLY A 330 -16.73 -28.92 13.75
CA GLY A 330 -16.39 -27.97 12.71
C GLY A 330 -17.56 -27.44 11.86
N LYS A 331 -18.83 -27.63 12.31
CA LYS A 331 -20.04 -27.18 11.58
C LYS A 331 -19.97 -25.68 11.21
N THR A 332 -19.83 -24.82 12.22
CA THR A 332 -19.71 -23.36 12.04
C THR A 332 -18.53 -22.98 11.16
N VAL A 333 -17.40 -23.68 11.27
CA VAL A 333 -16.23 -23.46 10.41
C VAL A 333 -16.54 -23.78 8.96
N THR A 334 -17.24 -24.90 8.69
CA THR A 334 -17.65 -25.29 7.32
C THR A 334 -18.54 -24.23 6.70
N LEU A 335 -19.54 -23.76 7.45
CA LEU A 335 -20.46 -22.71 7.02
C LEU A 335 -19.73 -21.39 6.74
N LYS A 336 -18.86 -20.95 7.67
CA LYS A 336 -18.01 -19.76 7.49
C LYS A 336 -17.07 -19.91 6.28
N THR A 337 -16.51 -21.10 6.05
CA THR A 337 -15.61 -21.38 4.93
C THR A 337 -16.33 -21.18 3.60
N ALA A 338 -17.51 -21.76 3.40
CA ALA A 338 -18.26 -21.62 2.16
C ALA A 338 -18.54 -20.16 1.81
N GLY A 339 -19.15 -19.41 2.75
CA GLY A 339 -19.46 -18.00 2.51
C GLY A 339 -18.23 -17.14 2.29
N LEU A 340 -17.17 -17.36 3.07
CA LEU A 340 -15.95 -16.59 2.95
C LEU A 340 -15.22 -16.83 1.61
N LEU A 341 -15.13 -18.08 1.15
CA LEU A 341 -14.46 -18.38 -0.10
C LEU A 341 -15.23 -17.84 -1.33
N CYS A 342 -16.57 -17.92 -1.31
CA CYS A 342 -17.38 -17.28 -2.36
C CYS A 342 -17.20 -15.77 -2.37
N ALA A 343 -17.26 -15.10 -1.22
CA ALA A 343 -17.06 -13.67 -1.13
C ALA A 343 -15.62 -13.24 -1.52
N MET A 344 -14.60 -14.03 -1.15
CA MET A 344 -13.22 -13.81 -1.60
C MET A 344 -13.10 -13.85 -3.12
N ALA A 345 -13.69 -14.88 -3.75
CA ALA A 345 -13.67 -14.99 -5.20
C ALA A 345 -14.37 -13.82 -5.89
N GLN A 346 -15.49 -13.34 -5.37
CA GLN A 346 -16.20 -12.15 -5.87
C GLN A 346 -15.39 -10.85 -5.69
N CYS A 347 -14.40 -10.83 -4.80
CA CYS A 347 -13.41 -9.75 -4.70
C CYS A 347 -12.17 -9.99 -5.60
N GLY A 348 -12.16 -11.02 -6.45
CA GLY A 348 -11.04 -11.38 -7.32
C GLY A 348 -9.85 -11.99 -6.57
N PHE A 349 -10.04 -12.56 -5.37
CA PHE A 349 -9.04 -13.37 -4.68
C PHE A 349 -9.12 -14.83 -5.12
N LEU A 350 -7.98 -15.46 -5.35
CA LEU A 350 -7.91 -16.92 -5.46
C LEU A 350 -8.26 -17.57 -4.12
N ILE A 351 -8.84 -18.75 -4.13
CA ILE A 351 -9.36 -19.40 -2.94
C ILE A 351 -8.53 -20.63 -2.53
N PRO A 352 -8.32 -20.89 -1.23
CA PRO A 352 -7.59 -22.05 -0.73
C PRO A 352 -8.45 -23.33 -0.83
N ALA A 353 -8.75 -23.73 -2.04
CA ALA A 353 -9.47 -24.95 -2.42
C ALA A 353 -8.79 -25.61 -3.63
N ASP A 354 -9.22 -26.79 -4.04
CA ASP A 354 -8.71 -27.48 -5.24
C ASP A 354 -9.06 -26.68 -6.50
N GLU A 355 -8.20 -26.75 -7.52
CA GLU A 355 -8.38 -26.05 -8.81
C GLU A 355 -9.68 -26.38 -9.56
N ARG A 356 -10.27 -27.55 -9.27
CA ARG A 356 -11.56 -27.98 -9.81
C ARG A 356 -12.76 -27.37 -9.09
N SER A 357 -12.53 -26.52 -8.11
CA SER A 357 -13.62 -25.84 -7.41
C SER A 357 -14.34 -24.86 -8.31
N GLU A 358 -15.64 -24.76 -8.12
CA GLU A 358 -16.53 -23.91 -8.87
C GLU A 358 -17.31 -23.02 -7.93
N ILE A 359 -17.54 -21.77 -8.34
CA ILE A 359 -18.36 -20.82 -7.59
C ILE A 359 -19.41 -20.21 -8.51
N CYS A 360 -20.56 -19.82 -7.93
CA CYS A 360 -21.44 -18.85 -8.58
C CYS A 360 -21.28 -17.47 -7.94
N VAL A 361 -21.83 -16.47 -8.58
CA VAL A 361 -21.85 -15.09 -8.09
C VAL A 361 -23.17 -14.86 -7.36
N PHE A 362 -23.08 -14.35 -6.16
CA PHE A 362 -24.23 -13.98 -5.32
C PHE A 362 -24.42 -12.48 -5.32
N ASP A 363 -25.66 -12.04 -5.40
CA ASP A 363 -26.02 -10.62 -5.22
C ASP A 363 -25.91 -10.22 -3.76
N GLU A 364 -26.25 -11.14 -2.84
CA GLU A 364 -26.25 -10.90 -1.40
C GLU A 364 -25.74 -12.10 -0.60
N PHE A 365 -25.05 -11.80 0.50
CA PHE A 365 -24.67 -12.76 1.54
C PHE A 365 -25.39 -12.40 2.84
N LEU A 366 -26.41 -13.17 3.21
CA LEU A 366 -27.17 -12.94 4.42
C LEU A 366 -26.73 -13.92 5.51
N VAL A 367 -26.26 -13.41 6.64
CA VAL A 367 -25.53 -14.22 7.61
C VAL A 367 -26.05 -13.99 9.02
N ASP A 368 -26.47 -15.06 9.69
CA ASP A 368 -26.64 -15.11 11.15
C ASP A 368 -25.70 -16.18 11.74
N ILE A 369 -24.51 -15.75 12.10
CA ILE A 369 -23.49 -16.60 12.73
C ILE A 369 -23.07 -15.91 14.03
N GLY A 370 -23.26 -16.59 15.17
CA GLY A 370 -22.87 -16.08 16.48
C GLY A 370 -21.35 -16.00 16.66
N ASP A 371 -20.86 -14.91 17.28
CA ASP A 371 -19.50 -14.85 17.81
C ASP A 371 -19.55 -15.36 19.27
N GLU A 372 -18.86 -16.46 19.56
CA GLU A 372 -18.83 -17.13 20.87
C GLU A 372 -18.24 -16.31 22.04
N GLN A 373 -17.94 -15.02 21.88
CA GLN A 373 -17.16 -14.24 22.86
C GLN A 373 -17.91 -13.15 23.64
N SER A 374 -19.23 -13.14 23.68
CA SER A 374 -19.95 -12.23 24.60
C SER A 374 -20.64 -12.98 25.74
N ILE A 375 -19.93 -13.18 26.84
CA ILE A 375 -20.43 -13.80 28.10
C ILE A 375 -21.56 -12.97 28.74
N GLU A 376 -21.82 -11.76 28.30
CA GLU A 376 -22.82 -10.85 28.88
C GLU A 376 -24.24 -10.93 28.27
N GLN A 377 -24.53 -11.86 27.35
CA GLN A 377 -25.80 -11.87 26.61
C GLN A 377 -26.60 -13.20 26.70
N SER A 378 -26.57 -13.90 27.82
CA SER A 378 -27.31 -15.18 27.96
C SER A 378 -28.84 -15.08 28.02
N LEU A 379 -29.45 -13.90 28.03
CA LEU A 379 -30.92 -13.68 28.00
C LEU A 379 -31.42 -12.96 26.74
N SER A 380 -30.52 -12.61 25.76
CA SER A 380 -30.90 -11.91 24.52
C SER A 380 -30.70 -12.75 23.25
N THR A 381 -30.22 -14.01 23.36
CA THR A 381 -29.79 -14.79 22.20
C THR A 381 -30.94 -15.16 21.26
N PHE A 382 -32.02 -15.74 21.74
CA PHE A 382 -33.15 -16.14 20.89
C PHE A 382 -33.81 -14.94 20.19
N SER A 383 -34.17 -13.90 20.94
CA SER A 383 -34.79 -12.69 20.37
C SER A 383 -33.86 -11.96 19.40
N GLY A 384 -32.55 -11.96 19.67
CA GLY A 384 -31.53 -11.39 18.79
C GLY A 384 -31.43 -12.16 17.48
N HIS A 385 -31.35 -13.49 17.52
CA HIS A 385 -31.37 -14.35 16.33
C HIS A 385 -32.65 -14.18 15.53
N MET A 386 -33.82 -14.20 16.20
CA MET A 386 -35.11 -14.05 15.54
C MET A 386 -35.23 -12.69 14.81
N LYS A 387 -34.75 -11.61 15.40
CA LYS A 387 -34.72 -10.30 14.74
C LYS A 387 -33.85 -10.31 13.49
N LYS A 388 -32.66 -10.93 13.53
CA LYS A 388 -31.78 -11.08 12.38
C LYS A 388 -32.43 -11.97 11.31
N ILE A 389 -32.99 -13.11 11.69
CA ILE A 389 -33.66 -14.03 10.77
C ILE A 389 -34.85 -13.35 10.09
N THR A 390 -35.64 -12.54 10.82
CA THR A 390 -36.71 -11.74 10.20
C THR A 390 -36.16 -10.79 9.15
N GLY A 391 -35.08 -10.06 9.44
CA GLY A 391 -34.42 -9.20 8.44
C GLY A 391 -33.86 -10.00 7.25
N ILE A 392 -33.30 -11.18 7.49
CA ILE A 392 -32.86 -12.10 6.41
C ILE A 392 -34.04 -12.50 5.54
N LEU A 393 -35.16 -12.90 6.15
CA LEU A 393 -36.37 -13.27 5.41
C LEU A 393 -36.92 -12.10 4.57
N GLU A 394 -36.82 -10.87 5.02
CA GLU A 394 -37.26 -9.69 4.24
C GLU A 394 -36.36 -9.42 3.03
N LEU A 395 -35.07 -9.64 3.14
CA LEU A 395 -34.07 -9.36 2.11
C LEU A 395 -33.80 -10.52 1.16
N ALA A 396 -34.10 -11.75 1.57
CA ALA A 396 -33.79 -12.95 0.82
C ALA A 396 -34.50 -13.00 -0.54
N MET A 397 -33.70 -13.02 -1.60
CA MET A 397 -34.12 -13.04 -3.01
C MET A 397 -33.35 -14.18 -3.74
N PRO A 398 -33.77 -14.59 -4.95
CA PRO A 398 -32.94 -15.46 -5.80
C PRO A 398 -31.51 -14.92 -5.90
N HIS A 399 -30.52 -15.79 -6.11
CA HIS A 399 -29.08 -15.46 -6.11
C HIS A 399 -28.51 -14.95 -4.78
N THR A 400 -29.17 -15.21 -3.67
CA THR A 400 -28.70 -14.94 -2.32
C THR A 400 -28.13 -16.21 -1.67
N LEU A 401 -26.97 -16.11 -1.00
CA LEU A 401 -26.47 -17.16 -0.10
C LEU A 401 -26.83 -16.82 1.34
N VAL A 402 -27.63 -17.67 1.97
CA VAL A 402 -28.06 -17.54 3.36
C VAL A 402 -27.27 -18.53 4.24
N LEU A 403 -26.66 -18.02 5.30
CA LEU A 403 -25.84 -18.80 6.24
C LEU A 403 -26.39 -18.62 7.65
N LEU A 404 -26.97 -19.70 8.22
CA LEU A 404 -27.58 -19.68 9.55
C LEU A 404 -26.84 -20.65 10.47
N ASP A 405 -26.32 -20.18 11.59
CA ASP A 405 -25.67 -21.01 12.59
C ASP A 405 -26.62 -21.25 13.76
N GLU A 406 -26.61 -22.48 14.26
CA GLU A 406 -27.45 -22.94 15.40
C GLU A 406 -28.95 -22.63 15.23
N LEU A 407 -29.48 -22.87 14.02
CA LEU A 407 -30.87 -22.57 13.67
C LEU A 407 -31.87 -23.24 14.64
N GLY A 408 -32.74 -22.40 15.22
CA GLY A 408 -33.76 -22.81 16.21
C GLY A 408 -33.27 -22.89 17.65
N ALA A 409 -31.99 -22.67 17.94
CA ALA A 409 -31.46 -22.72 19.30
C ALA A 409 -32.04 -21.62 20.21
N GLY A 410 -32.09 -21.89 21.51
CA GLY A 410 -32.48 -20.90 22.55
C GLY A 410 -33.95 -20.89 22.94
N THR A 411 -34.77 -21.88 22.46
CA THR A 411 -36.14 -22.10 22.88
C THR A 411 -36.38 -23.59 23.19
N ASP A 412 -37.62 -23.98 23.50
CA ASP A 412 -38.00 -25.39 23.65
C ASP A 412 -37.60 -26.19 22.39
N PRO A 413 -37.02 -27.39 22.54
CA PRO A 413 -36.55 -28.18 21.40
C PRO A 413 -37.61 -28.46 20.32
N ALA A 414 -38.84 -28.76 20.71
CA ALA A 414 -39.91 -29.06 19.75
C ALA A 414 -40.36 -27.78 19.00
N GLU A 415 -40.47 -26.65 19.72
CA GLU A 415 -40.78 -25.34 19.11
C GLU A 415 -39.64 -24.86 18.20
N GLY A 416 -38.37 -25.01 18.66
CA GLY A 416 -37.19 -24.63 17.89
C GLY A 416 -37.05 -25.43 16.61
N ALA A 417 -37.30 -26.73 16.63
CA ALA A 417 -37.28 -27.58 15.43
C ALA A 417 -38.40 -27.18 14.43
N ALA A 418 -39.63 -26.96 14.90
CA ALA A 418 -40.75 -26.57 14.06
C ALA A 418 -40.51 -25.19 13.41
N LEU A 419 -39.95 -24.23 14.16
CA LEU A 419 -39.59 -22.92 13.67
C LEU A 419 -38.47 -23.00 12.61
N ALA A 420 -37.46 -23.83 12.86
CA ALA A 420 -36.37 -24.04 11.91
C ALA A 420 -36.88 -24.62 10.58
N VAL A 421 -37.80 -25.61 10.62
CA VAL A 421 -38.44 -26.14 9.40
C VAL A 421 -39.17 -25.03 8.64
N ALA A 422 -39.98 -24.22 9.31
CA ALA A 422 -40.72 -23.14 8.68
C ALA A 422 -39.82 -22.10 8.03
N ILE A 423 -38.68 -21.73 8.66
CA ILE A 423 -37.69 -20.84 8.12
C ILE A 423 -37.03 -21.44 6.86
N ILE A 424 -36.65 -22.71 6.91
CA ILE A 424 -36.04 -23.41 5.79
C ILE A 424 -37.01 -23.45 4.60
N GLU A 425 -38.26 -23.83 4.80
CA GLU A 425 -39.29 -23.87 3.76
C GLU A 425 -39.54 -22.49 3.13
N GLU A 426 -39.62 -21.45 3.92
CA GLU A 426 -39.81 -20.09 3.42
C GLU A 426 -38.59 -19.60 2.59
N LEU A 427 -37.35 -19.87 3.02
CA LEU A 427 -36.15 -19.54 2.29
C LEU A 427 -36.05 -20.32 0.98
N ARG A 428 -36.37 -21.61 0.98
CA ARG A 428 -36.47 -22.43 -0.24
C ARG A 428 -37.50 -21.88 -1.23
N ARG A 429 -38.67 -21.53 -0.74
CA ARG A 429 -39.73 -20.91 -1.55
C ARG A 429 -39.27 -19.62 -2.25
N ARG A 430 -38.33 -18.90 -1.64
CA ARG A 430 -37.72 -17.69 -2.22
C ARG A 430 -36.60 -17.97 -3.20
N GLY A 431 -36.20 -19.21 -3.39
CA GLY A 431 -35.16 -19.63 -4.34
C GLY A 431 -33.75 -19.24 -3.95
N VAL A 432 -33.45 -19.12 -2.65
CA VAL A 432 -32.11 -18.85 -2.14
C VAL A 432 -31.31 -20.14 -1.99
N LEU A 433 -29.99 -20.04 -1.97
CA LEU A 433 -29.14 -21.11 -1.48
C LEU A 433 -28.96 -20.98 0.03
N LEU A 434 -29.24 -22.05 0.77
CA LEU A 434 -29.22 -22.09 2.22
C LEU A 434 -28.18 -23.06 2.77
N MET A 435 -27.34 -22.60 3.68
CA MET A 435 -26.57 -23.47 4.56
C MET A 435 -26.92 -23.16 6.00
N ALA A 436 -27.29 -24.18 6.75
CA ALA A 436 -27.62 -24.01 8.17
C ALA A 436 -26.97 -25.09 9.03
N THR A 437 -26.60 -24.72 10.26
CA THR A 437 -26.20 -25.68 11.28
C THR A 437 -27.30 -25.82 12.32
N THR A 438 -27.45 -27.01 12.91
CA THR A 438 -28.42 -27.26 13.95
C THR A 438 -27.99 -28.42 14.83
N HIS A 439 -28.60 -28.50 16.02
CA HIS A 439 -28.49 -29.61 16.95
C HIS A 439 -29.72 -30.55 16.94
N TYR A 440 -30.79 -30.15 16.24
CA TYR A 440 -32.06 -30.90 16.25
C TYR A 440 -31.98 -32.09 15.31
N ALA A 441 -32.29 -33.29 15.86
CA ALA A 441 -32.31 -34.54 15.09
C ALA A 441 -33.50 -34.57 14.10
N GLU A 442 -34.58 -33.89 14.42
CA GLU A 442 -35.80 -33.79 13.61
C GLU A 442 -35.54 -33.17 12.25
N LEU A 443 -34.60 -32.21 12.15
CA LEU A 443 -34.20 -31.59 10.87
C LEU A 443 -33.47 -32.57 9.94
N LYS A 444 -32.88 -33.66 10.48
CA LYS A 444 -32.32 -34.71 9.60
C LYS A 444 -33.41 -35.47 8.88
N VAL A 445 -34.51 -35.76 9.58
CA VAL A 445 -35.66 -36.48 9.00
C VAL A 445 -36.30 -35.60 7.95
N PHE A 446 -36.57 -34.34 8.28
CA PHE A 446 -37.09 -33.33 7.33
C PHE A 446 -36.24 -33.21 6.06
N ALA A 447 -34.90 -33.12 6.19
CA ALA A 447 -33.98 -32.99 5.05
C ALA A 447 -33.93 -34.26 4.16
N LEU A 448 -34.35 -35.42 4.65
CA LEU A 448 -34.41 -36.68 3.86
C LEU A 448 -35.78 -36.87 3.18
N GLU A 449 -36.81 -36.18 3.64
CA GLU A 449 -38.20 -36.32 3.14
C GLU A 449 -38.55 -35.24 2.10
N THR A 450 -37.73 -34.19 2.00
CA THR A 450 -37.95 -33.01 1.12
C THR A 450 -36.90 -32.85 0.05
#